data_461e44a1953f78474be9fe8e05845bcc
#
_entry.id   461e44a1953f78474be9fe8e05845bcc
#
_cell.length_a   1.000
_cell.length_b   1.000
_cell.length_c   1.000
_cell.angle_alpha   90.00
_cell.angle_beta   90.00
_cell.angle_gamma   90.00
#
_symmetry.space_group_name_H-M   'P 1'
#
loop_
_entity.id
_entity.type
_entity.pdbx_description
1 polymer ?
#
loop_
_entity_poly.entity_id
_entity_poly.type
_entity_poly.pdbx_seq_one_letter_code
_entity_poly.pdbx_strand_id
1 'polypeptide(L)'
;MGCFQSKDADHVITSPDHPSVQHQLESAVTEDQVEQESQVPCFKRFALRELYDATNGFSGKCIVPGGEMQALNLVYGGMIEGTGLVAIKRLSKLTWPDAQQFVNQATAVGNLRSKRLVNLLGYCVEGGERLLVAEYMPYGTLSKHLFHWNRQEIPWEMRVRVAYYIAQALDYCNIENQKIYHDLSASRILFDEDGDPRLSTFGLIKNSRYGTRYSTNLTYTPPEFSETGIIIPESVIYHYGNVLIELVSGKHIPPNHAFDIIMEKNAMLLMDSSLEGRFESEDATKLLNLASKCLQKNPEDRPDTESLVSAAAPLQKLEEISSHFLMGLPKNPVLLPSMPSPLRKACSRMDRA
;
A
#
# COMPACT_ATOMS: atom_id res chain seq x y z
N MET A 1 53.25 -14.61 43.09
CA MET A 1 53.53 -15.96 43.62
C MET A 1 52.39 -16.83 43.10
N GLY A 2 52.55 -17.81 42.26
CA GLY A 2 53.64 -18.54 41.70
C GLY A 2 53.06 -19.32 40.55
N CYS A 3 53.78 -19.34 39.48
CA CYS A 3 53.72 -20.26 38.35
C CYS A 3 53.68 -21.72 38.78
N PHE A 4 53.12 -22.59 37.96
CA PHE A 4 53.84 -23.74 37.46
C PHE A 4 53.25 -24.28 36.17
N GLN A 5 54.15 -24.48 35.26
CA GLN A 5 54.10 -25.03 33.93
C GLN A 5 54.14 -26.57 33.90
N SER A 6 53.78 -27.08 32.71
CA SER A 6 54.44 -28.14 31.90
C SER A 6 53.99 -29.58 32.20
N LYS A 7 53.95 -30.54 31.30
CA LYS A 7 54.53 -30.86 30.00
C LYS A 7 53.89 -32.15 29.46
N ASP A 8 53.82 -32.22 28.17
CA ASP A 8 54.05 -33.29 27.20
C ASP A 8 53.87 -34.77 27.54
N ALA A 9 53.23 -35.51 26.64
CA ALA A 9 53.90 -36.58 25.88
C ALA A 9 52.95 -37.24 24.85
N ASP A 10 53.52 -37.39 23.65
CA ASP A 10 53.09 -38.13 22.48
C ASP A 10 52.71 -39.58 22.70
N HIS A 11 51.79 -40.14 21.91
CA HIS A 11 51.96 -41.45 21.29
C HIS A 11 51.17 -41.58 20.00
N VAL A 12 51.94 -41.72 18.90
CA VAL A 12 51.57 -42.18 17.57
C VAL A 12 51.43 -43.69 17.55
N ILE A 13 50.38 -44.27 16.95
CA ILE A 13 50.43 -45.58 16.27
C ILE A 13 49.31 -45.63 15.18
N THR A 14 49.75 -45.59 13.95
CA THR A 14 49.44 -46.30 12.69
C THR A 14 48.10 -46.98 12.44
N SER A 15 47.61 -46.68 11.22
CA SER A 15 46.55 -47.33 10.43
C SER A 15 46.80 -48.80 10.08
N PRO A 16 45.76 -49.56 9.60
CA PRO A 16 45.76 -49.83 8.17
C PRO A 16 44.37 -49.82 7.45
N ASP A 17 44.46 -49.38 6.22
CA ASP A 17 43.80 -49.75 4.95
C ASP A 17 42.43 -50.42 4.83
N HIS A 18 41.50 -49.72 4.15
CA HIS A 18 40.64 -49.98 2.97
C HIS A 18 39.63 -51.15 2.94
N PRO A 19 38.50 -51.08 2.17
CA PRO A 19 38.21 -50.29 0.95
C PRO A 19 36.86 -49.57 0.88
N SER A 20 36.86 -48.60 -0.07
CA SER A 20 35.80 -47.86 -0.71
C SER A 20 34.53 -48.65 -1.12
N VAL A 21 33.35 -48.08 -0.77
CA VAL A 21 32.14 -48.20 -1.57
C VAL A 21 31.55 -46.79 -1.78
N GLN A 22 31.73 -46.32 -3.01
CA GLN A 22 31.01 -45.18 -3.55
C GLN A 22 29.53 -45.61 -3.74
N HIS A 23 28.63 -44.99 -2.96
CA HIS A 23 27.25 -44.87 -3.36
C HIS A 23 27.04 -43.42 -3.79
N GLN A 24 27.02 -43.23 -5.11
CA GLN A 24 26.44 -42.08 -5.76
C GLN A 24 24.95 -42.08 -5.44
N LEU A 25 24.51 -41.11 -4.61
CA LEU A 25 23.15 -40.63 -4.59
C LEU A 25 23.12 -39.36 -5.44
N GLU A 26 22.78 -39.54 -6.70
CA GLU A 26 22.26 -38.48 -7.55
C GLU A 26 20.97 -37.98 -6.91
N SER A 27 21.05 -36.86 -6.20
CA SER A 27 19.89 -36.05 -5.89
C SER A 27 19.47 -35.32 -7.17
N ALA A 28 18.40 -35.82 -7.77
CA ALA A 28 17.66 -35.09 -8.77
C ALA A 28 17.19 -33.76 -8.15
N VAL A 29 17.87 -32.69 -8.49
CA VAL A 29 17.39 -31.31 -8.29
C VAL A 29 16.28 -31.15 -9.32
N THR A 30 15.04 -31.19 -8.86
CA THR A 30 13.90 -30.74 -9.63
C THR A 30 14.06 -29.26 -9.93
N GLU A 31 14.45 -28.96 -11.16
CA GLU A 31 14.25 -27.66 -11.79
C GLU A 31 12.74 -27.45 -11.93
N ASP A 32 12.13 -26.74 -11.00
CA ASP A 32 10.87 -26.04 -11.18
C ASP A 32 10.59 -25.23 -9.92
N GLN A 33 11.10 -24.02 -9.92
CA GLN A 33 10.56 -22.82 -9.27
C GLN A 33 11.54 -21.65 -9.47
N VAL A 34 11.76 -21.27 -10.71
CA VAL A 34 12.16 -19.90 -11.00
C VAL A 34 10.86 -19.09 -10.95
N GLU A 35 10.49 -18.62 -9.75
CA GLU A 35 9.58 -17.50 -9.62
C GLU A 35 10.18 -16.37 -10.45
N GLN A 36 9.48 -15.99 -11.52
CA GLN A 36 9.75 -14.76 -12.24
C GLN A 36 9.58 -13.59 -11.26
N GLU A 37 10.65 -13.22 -10.58
CA GLU A 37 10.74 -11.90 -9.96
C GLU A 37 10.52 -10.90 -11.09
N SER A 38 9.33 -10.33 -11.14
CA SER A 38 9.05 -9.18 -11.98
C SER A 38 10.04 -8.10 -11.58
N GLN A 39 11.02 -7.81 -12.46
CA GLN A 39 12.07 -6.83 -12.21
C GLN A 39 11.38 -5.47 -11.98
N VAL A 40 11.21 -5.09 -10.71
CA VAL A 40 10.75 -3.76 -10.36
C VAL A 40 11.73 -2.75 -10.94
N PRO A 41 11.28 -1.79 -11.79
CA PRO A 41 12.17 -0.82 -12.40
C PRO A 41 13.02 -0.11 -11.36
N CYS A 42 14.31 0.08 -11.66
CA CYS A 42 15.21 0.78 -10.76
C CYS A 42 14.74 2.22 -10.53
N PHE A 43 14.71 2.65 -9.26
CA PHE A 43 14.37 4.03 -8.89
C PHE A 43 15.32 5.02 -9.57
N LYS A 44 14.77 5.98 -10.34
CA LYS A 44 15.56 6.90 -11.17
C LYS A 44 15.06 8.35 -11.15
N ARG A 45 15.91 9.26 -11.60
CA ARG A 45 15.51 10.62 -11.91
C ARG A 45 14.97 10.68 -13.34
N PHE A 46 13.80 11.27 -13.50
CA PHE A 46 13.16 11.54 -14.81
C PHE A 46 13.42 12.98 -15.25
N ALA A 47 13.56 13.21 -16.56
CA ALA A 47 13.60 14.54 -17.11
C ALA A 47 12.19 15.16 -17.15
N LEU A 48 12.09 16.47 -16.91
CA LEU A 48 10.80 17.17 -16.95
C LEU A 48 10.12 17.03 -18.32
N ARG A 49 10.89 17.07 -19.40
CA ARG A 49 10.37 16.92 -20.75
C ARG A 49 9.73 15.56 -20.98
N GLU A 50 10.36 14.49 -20.50
CA GLU A 50 9.85 13.12 -20.57
C GLU A 50 8.44 13.03 -19.91
N LEU A 51 8.30 13.61 -18.71
CA LEU A 51 7.04 13.60 -17.97
C LEU A 51 5.98 14.54 -18.60
N TYR A 52 6.42 15.65 -19.17
CA TYR A 52 5.59 16.58 -19.90
C TYR A 52 4.99 15.93 -21.16
N ASP A 53 5.84 15.25 -21.94
CA ASP A 53 5.40 14.55 -23.16
C ASP A 53 4.48 13.36 -22.81
N ALA A 54 4.82 12.57 -21.79
CA ALA A 54 4.01 11.44 -21.31
C ALA A 54 2.60 11.83 -20.87
N THR A 55 2.41 13.05 -20.37
CA THR A 55 1.12 13.54 -19.84
C THR A 55 0.42 14.52 -20.81
N ASN A 56 0.93 14.67 -22.02
CA ASN A 56 0.46 15.65 -22.98
C ASN A 56 0.37 17.08 -22.38
N GLY A 57 1.47 17.51 -21.77
CA GLY A 57 1.60 18.83 -21.15
C GLY A 57 0.85 18.94 -19.81
N PHE A 58 0.77 17.88 -19.02
CA PHE A 58 -0.08 17.83 -17.83
C PHE A 58 -1.53 18.17 -18.11
N SER A 59 -2.02 17.64 -19.22
CA SER A 59 -3.39 17.87 -19.67
C SER A 59 -4.41 17.37 -18.64
N GLY A 60 -5.48 18.13 -18.43
CA GLY A 60 -6.62 17.69 -17.60
C GLY A 60 -7.26 16.38 -18.07
N LYS A 61 -7.07 16.00 -19.35
CA LYS A 61 -7.51 14.70 -19.89
C LYS A 61 -6.69 13.50 -19.41
N CYS A 62 -5.51 13.76 -18.84
CA CYS A 62 -4.62 12.74 -18.28
C CYS A 62 -4.75 12.62 -16.75
N ILE A 63 -5.61 13.42 -16.11
CA ILE A 63 -5.86 13.31 -14.67
C ILE A 63 -6.50 11.94 -14.37
N VAL A 64 -5.94 11.24 -13.41
CA VAL A 64 -6.46 9.95 -12.95
C VAL A 64 -7.71 10.18 -12.09
N PRO A 65 -8.88 9.62 -12.47
CA PRO A 65 -10.12 9.78 -11.71
C PRO A 65 -10.03 9.13 -10.33
N GLY A 66 -10.56 9.79 -9.30
CA GLY A 66 -10.65 9.25 -7.94
C GLY A 66 -9.48 9.59 -7.02
N GLY A 67 -8.49 10.34 -7.51
CA GLY A 67 -7.53 11.03 -6.66
C GLY A 67 -8.17 12.25 -5.97
N GLU A 68 -7.58 12.73 -4.88
CA GLU A 68 -8.01 13.98 -4.25
C GLU A 68 -8.00 15.12 -5.26
N MET A 69 -9.19 15.67 -5.54
CA MET A 69 -9.38 16.81 -6.45
C MET A 69 -8.96 18.15 -5.81
N GLN A 70 -7.96 18.15 -4.93
CA GLN A 70 -7.37 19.41 -4.53
C GLN A 70 -6.38 19.85 -5.61
N ALA A 71 -6.55 21.05 -6.12
CA ALA A 71 -5.79 21.64 -7.23
C ALA A 71 -4.24 21.56 -7.06
N LEU A 72 -3.76 21.26 -5.87
CA LEU A 72 -2.33 21.16 -5.51
C LEU A 72 -1.80 19.73 -5.45
N ASN A 73 -2.64 18.71 -5.66
CA ASN A 73 -2.26 17.28 -5.48
C ASN A 73 -2.73 16.39 -6.64
N LEU A 74 -2.77 16.93 -7.85
CA LEU A 74 -3.24 16.18 -9.01
C LEU A 74 -2.28 15.05 -9.37
N VAL A 75 -2.86 13.88 -9.69
CA VAL A 75 -2.16 12.73 -10.23
C VAL A 75 -2.52 12.57 -11.69
N TYR A 76 -1.51 12.50 -12.54
CA TYR A 76 -1.66 12.32 -13.99
C TYR A 76 -1.23 10.90 -14.35
N GLY A 77 -1.96 10.27 -15.25
CA GLY A 77 -1.52 9.08 -15.93
C GLY A 77 -0.67 9.42 -17.14
N GLY A 78 0.41 8.71 -17.34
CA GLY A 78 1.32 8.89 -18.48
C GLY A 78 1.82 7.54 -19.02
N MET A 79 2.30 7.57 -20.27
CA MET A 79 3.00 6.45 -20.89
C MET A 79 4.44 6.89 -21.16
N ILE A 80 5.40 6.17 -20.60
CA ILE A 80 6.83 6.44 -20.75
C ILE A 80 7.46 5.27 -21.49
N GLU A 81 8.22 5.56 -22.56
CA GLU A 81 8.93 4.56 -23.34
C GLU A 81 9.93 3.79 -22.45
N GLY A 82 9.92 2.46 -22.52
CA GLY A 82 10.77 1.58 -21.72
C GLY A 82 10.36 1.46 -20.24
N THR A 83 9.36 2.24 -19.76
CA THR A 83 8.86 2.15 -18.38
C THR A 83 7.40 1.67 -18.36
N GLY A 84 6.61 2.00 -19.41
CA GLY A 84 5.20 1.65 -19.48
C GLY A 84 4.27 2.72 -18.87
N LEU A 85 3.13 2.26 -18.36
CA LEU A 85 2.13 3.12 -17.71
C LEU A 85 2.63 3.58 -16.33
N VAL A 86 2.52 4.88 -16.08
CA VAL A 86 2.94 5.51 -14.82
C VAL A 86 1.88 6.47 -14.28
N ALA A 87 1.89 6.65 -12.95
CA ALA A 87 1.16 7.68 -12.24
C ALA A 87 2.14 8.78 -11.81
N ILE A 88 1.87 10.02 -12.19
CA ILE A 88 2.74 11.16 -11.94
C ILE A 88 2.02 12.14 -11.01
N LYS A 89 2.52 12.29 -9.80
CA LYS A 89 2.02 13.27 -8.82
C LYS A 89 2.80 14.56 -8.95
N ARG A 90 2.09 15.66 -9.24
CA ARG A 90 2.68 16.99 -9.29
C ARG A 90 2.49 17.70 -7.96
N LEU A 91 3.58 18.09 -7.32
CA LEU A 91 3.60 18.78 -6.04
C LEU A 91 3.97 20.25 -6.23
N SER A 92 3.40 21.12 -5.39
CA SER A 92 3.72 22.54 -5.44
C SER A 92 5.13 22.81 -4.92
N LYS A 93 5.89 23.67 -5.62
CA LYS A 93 7.17 24.20 -5.15
C LYS A 93 7.03 24.92 -3.80
N LEU A 94 5.88 25.55 -3.54
CA LEU A 94 5.62 26.20 -2.26
C LEU A 94 5.60 25.17 -1.12
N THR A 95 5.06 23.99 -1.36
CA THR A 95 5.04 22.86 -0.40
C THR A 95 6.44 22.27 -0.23
N TRP A 96 7.27 22.28 -1.29
CA TRP A 96 8.61 21.70 -1.32
C TRP A 96 9.65 22.73 -1.80
N PRO A 97 9.93 23.79 -1.03
CA PRO A 97 10.90 24.80 -1.42
C PRO A 97 12.32 24.26 -1.52
N ASP A 98 12.70 23.33 -0.62
CA ASP A 98 13.99 22.67 -0.60
C ASP A 98 13.98 21.44 -1.52
N ALA A 99 14.73 21.55 -2.61
CA ALA A 99 14.86 20.48 -3.61
C ALA A 99 15.57 19.24 -3.05
N GLN A 100 16.61 19.44 -2.24
CA GLN A 100 17.38 18.33 -1.69
C GLN A 100 16.58 17.55 -0.66
N GLN A 101 15.83 18.22 0.18
CA GLN A 101 14.92 17.56 1.12
C GLN A 101 13.89 16.71 0.38
N PHE A 102 13.32 17.23 -0.72
CA PHE A 102 12.39 16.47 -1.56
C PHE A 102 13.06 15.21 -2.15
N VAL A 103 14.26 15.35 -2.72
CA VAL A 103 15.01 14.22 -3.30
C VAL A 103 15.32 13.18 -2.23
N ASN A 104 15.77 13.58 -1.06
CA ASN A 104 16.06 12.66 0.05
C ASN A 104 14.82 11.86 0.48
N GLN A 105 13.67 12.53 0.61
CA GLN A 105 12.41 11.85 0.93
C GLN A 105 11.96 10.90 -0.19
N ALA A 106 12.02 11.34 -1.45
CA ALA A 106 11.65 10.51 -2.59
C ALA A 106 12.57 9.27 -2.70
N THR A 107 13.88 9.45 -2.52
CA THR A 107 14.84 8.34 -2.55
C THR A 107 14.60 7.34 -1.41
N ALA A 108 14.37 7.83 -0.21
CA ALA A 108 14.09 6.96 0.94
C ALA A 108 12.82 6.11 0.73
N VAL A 109 11.77 6.69 0.15
CA VAL A 109 10.54 5.96 -0.20
C VAL A 109 10.74 5.07 -1.43
N GLY A 110 11.52 5.53 -2.41
CA GLY A 110 11.83 4.77 -3.62
C GLY A 110 12.66 3.49 -3.38
N ASN A 111 13.26 3.35 -2.20
CA ASN A 111 14.00 2.15 -1.79
C ASN A 111 13.11 1.09 -1.11
N LEU A 112 11.85 1.42 -0.79
CA LEU A 112 10.92 0.46 -0.21
C LEU A 112 10.55 -0.62 -1.24
N ARG A 113 10.54 -1.87 -0.79
CA ARG A 113 10.15 -3.01 -1.60
C ARG A 113 9.14 -3.86 -0.85
N SER A 114 7.88 -3.75 -1.24
CA SER A 114 6.80 -4.58 -0.71
C SER A 114 5.73 -4.72 -1.77
N LYS A 115 5.25 -5.93 -2.00
CA LYS A 115 4.10 -6.18 -2.89
C LYS A 115 2.79 -5.59 -2.36
N ARG A 116 2.78 -5.03 -1.14
CA ARG A 116 1.63 -4.32 -0.55
C ARG A 116 1.70 -2.81 -0.74
N LEU A 117 2.79 -2.31 -1.33
CA LEU A 117 2.96 -0.89 -1.65
C LEU A 117 2.94 -0.68 -3.17
N VAL A 118 2.43 0.47 -3.59
CA VAL A 118 2.63 0.96 -4.96
C VAL A 118 4.07 1.43 -5.08
N ASN A 119 4.86 0.84 -5.97
CA ASN A 119 6.28 1.18 -6.08
C ASN A 119 6.47 2.61 -6.62
N LEU A 120 7.34 3.37 -5.96
CA LEU A 120 7.81 4.65 -6.47
C LEU A 120 8.96 4.38 -7.46
N LEU A 121 8.79 4.78 -8.71
CA LEU A 121 9.73 4.53 -9.81
C LEU A 121 10.77 5.63 -9.92
N GLY A 122 10.47 6.83 -9.40
CA GLY A 122 11.42 7.93 -9.45
C GLY A 122 10.80 9.29 -9.18
N TYR A 123 11.57 10.31 -9.51
CA TYR A 123 11.21 11.71 -9.27
C TYR A 123 11.74 12.64 -10.36
N CYS A 124 11.20 13.86 -10.41
CA CYS A 124 11.76 14.97 -11.19
C CYS A 124 11.87 16.23 -10.32
N VAL A 125 13.02 16.90 -10.44
CA VAL A 125 13.35 18.20 -9.81
C VAL A 125 14.01 19.08 -10.85
N GLU A 126 13.19 19.71 -11.69
CA GLU A 126 13.66 20.61 -12.74
C GLU A 126 12.71 21.81 -12.87
N GLY A 127 13.24 22.98 -13.29
CA GLY A 127 12.43 24.15 -13.61
C GLY A 127 11.53 24.67 -12.47
N GLY A 128 11.75 24.22 -11.24
CA GLY A 128 10.89 24.51 -10.11
C GLY A 128 9.77 23.47 -9.86
N GLU A 129 9.66 22.44 -10.70
CA GLU A 129 8.73 21.33 -10.53
C GLU A 129 9.21 20.35 -9.47
N ARG A 130 8.27 19.67 -8.85
CA ARG A 130 8.46 18.60 -7.88
C ARG A 130 7.49 17.49 -8.26
N LEU A 131 8.00 16.48 -8.97
CA LEU A 131 7.18 15.40 -9.49
C LEU A 131 7.63 14.06 -8.92
N LEU A 132 6.67 13.22 -8.57
CA LEU A 132 6.87 11.83 -8.17
C LEU A 132 6.28 10.93 -9.25
N VAL A 133 6.99 9.87 -9.59
CA VAL A 133 6.57 8.89 -10.60
C VAL A 133 6.42 7.54 -9.92
N ALA A 134 5.25 6.93 -10.02
CA ALA A 134 4.93 5.63 -9.44
C ALA A 134 4.28 4.71 -10.48
N GLU A 135 4.16 3.43 -10.15
CA GLU A 135 3.38 2.46 -10.93
C GLU A 135 1.94 2.94 -11.13
N TYR A 136 1.38 2.66 -12.28
CA TYR A 136 -0.02 2.96 -12.56
C TYR A 136 -0.91 1.81 -12.08
N MET A 137 -1.91 2.15 -11.27
CA MET A 137 -2.88 1.19 -10.75
C MET A 137 -4.15 1.23 -11.59
N PRO A 138 -4.38 0.23 -12.46
CA PRO A 138 -5.39 0.33 -13.51
C PRO A 138 -6.82 0.27 -13.00
N TYR A 139 -7.06 -0.41 -11.88
CA TYR A 139 -8.41 -0.54 -11.34
C TYR A 139 -8.81 0.57 -10.38
N GLY A 140 -7.93 1.55 -10.18
CA GLY A 140 -8.24 2.78 -9.42
C GLY A 140 -8.24 2.58 -7.90
N THR A 141 -9.02 3.39 -7.19
CA THR A 141 -8.99 3.49 -5.73
C THR A 141 -10.13 2.72 -5.06
N LEU A 142 -9.91 2.29 -3.81
CA LEU A 142 -10.96 1.71 -2.95
C LEU A 142 -12.15 2.69 -2.79
N SER A 143 -11.88 3.98 -2.64
CA SER A 143 -12.90 5.02 -2.55
C SER A 143 -13.86 4.98 -3.75
N LYS A 144 -13.34 4.82 -4.96
CA LYS A 144 -14.15 4.69 -6.17
C LYS A 144 -15.06 3.46 -6.13
N HIS A 145 -14.56 2.36 -5.63
CA HIS A 145 -15.31 1.11 -5.56
C HIS A 145 -16.33 1.11 -4.42
N LEU A 146 -16.06 1.78 -3.28
CA LEU A 146 -16.99 1.83 -2.15
C LEU A 146 -18.09 2.88 -2.30
N PHE A 147 -17.79 4.08 -2.84
CA PHE A 147 -18.66 5.24 -2.70
C PHE A 147 -19.26 5.75 -4.01
N HIS A 148 -18.83 5.25 -5.17
CA HIS A 148 -19.36 5.73 -6.43
C HIS A 148 -20.75 5.12 -6.71
N TRP A 149 -21.72 5.92 -7.15
CA TRP A 149 -23.10 5.50 -7.40
C TRP A 149 -23.24 4.40 -8.47
N ASN A 150 -22.31 4.32 -9.43
CA ASN A 150 -22.28 3.31 -10.49
C ASN A 150 -21.20 2.25 -10.19
N ARG A 151 -21.05 1.87 -8.94
CA ARG A 151 -20.04 0.90 -8.48
C ARG A 151 -20.44 -0.54 -8.78
N GLN A 152 -19.45 -1.35 -9.10
CA GLN A 152 -19.53 -2.79 -8.89
C GLN A 152 -19.30 -3.04 -7.40
N GLU A 153 -20.19 -3.78 -6.77
CA GLU A 153 -20.07 -4.11 -5.35
C GLU A 153 -18.76 -4.86 -5.06
N ILE A 154 -18.07 -4.43 -4.00
CA ILE A 154 -16.92 -5.18 -3.48
C ILE A 154 -17.45 -6.26 -2.54
N PRO A 155 -17.27 -7.56 -2.85
CA PRO A 155 -17.71 -8.65 -1.99
C PRO A 155 -16.99 -8.65 -0.64
N TRP A 156 -17.58 -9.29 0.35
CA TRP A 156 -17.06 -9.33 1.72
C TRP A 156 -15.61 -9.81 1.79
N GLU A 157 -15.31 -10.88 1.09
CA GLU A 157 -13.98 -11.50 1.05
C GLU A 157 -12.91 -10.53 0.57
N MET A 158 -13.25 -9.69 -0.41
CA MET A 158 -12.34 -8.66 -0.90
C MET A 158 -12.16 -7.51 0.09
N ARG A 159 -13.22 -7.14 0.83
CA ARG A 159 -13.14 -6.13 1.90
C ARG A 159 -12.21 -6.58 3.02
N VAL A 160 -12.29 -7.85 3.40
CA VAL A 160 -11.37 -8.47 4.36
C VAL A 160 -9.95 -8.51 3.83
N ARG A 161 -9.76 -8.84 2.54
CA ARG A 161 -8.43 -8.82 1.90
C ARG A 161 -7.82 -7.44 1.90
N VAL A 162 -8.61 -6.40 1.60
CA VAL A 162 -8.14 -5.01 1.71
C VAL A 162 -7.69 -4.71 3.14
N ALA A 163 -8.48 -5.05 4.15
CA ALA A 163 -8.11 -4.84 5.55
C ALA A 163 -6.77 -5.51 5.88
N TYR A 164 -6.62 -6.79 5.55
CA TYR A 164 -5.41 -7.55 5.83
C TYR A 164 -4.17 -7.01 5.09
N TYR A 165 -4.26 -6.76 3.77
CA TYR A 165 -3.13 -6.31 2.98
C TYR A 165 -2.67 -4.89 3.35
N ILE A 166 -3.61 -4.03 3.76
CA ILE A 166 -3.24 -2.70 4.24
C ILE A 166 -2.62 -2.76 5.64
N ALA A 167 -3.06 -3.65 6.52
CA ALA A 167 -2.36 -3.92 7.78
C ALA A 167 -0.91 -4.35 7.54
N GLN A 168 -0.67 -5.29 6.60
CA GLN A 168 0.68 -5.71 6.19
C GLN A 168 1.51 -4.55 5.62
N ALA A 169 0.90 -3.67 4.83
CA ALA A 169 1.60 -2.50 4.29
C ALA A 169 2.04 -1.53 5.39
N LEU A 170 1.18 -1.29 6.38
CA LEU A 170 1.48 -0.41 7.51
C LEU A 170 2.57 -1.01 8.40
N ASP A 171 2.48 -2.30 8.66
CA ASP A 171 3.46 -3.02 9.47
C ASP A 171 4.85 -3.01 8.81
N TYR A 172 4.91 -3.29 7.51
CA TYR A 172 6.15 -3.16 6.74
C TYR A 172 6.75 -1.75 6.82
N CYS A 173 5.94 -0.70 6.69
CA CYS A 173 6.42 0.68 6.80
C CYS A 173 6.95 1.01 8.20
N ASN A 174 6.33 0.45 9.24
CA ASN A 174 6.73 0.68 10.62
C ASN A 174 8.03 -0.05 10.98
N ILE A 175 8.12 -1.36 10.69
CA ILE A 175 9.26 -2.21 11.06
C ILE A 175 10.50 -1.86 10.24
N GLU A 176 10.41 -1.92 8.91
CA GLU A 176 11.57 -1.80 8.03
C GLU A 176 12.09 -0.38 7.92
N ASN A 177 11.23 0.61 8.03
CA ASN A 177 11.57 1.97 7.64
C ASN A 177 11.18 3.03 8.67
N GLN A 178 10.49 2.67 9.73
CA GLN A 178 9.98 3.59 10.76
C GLN A 178 9.30 4.82 10.15
N LYS A 179 8.55 4.60 9.06
CA LYS A 179 7.89 5.67 8.33
C LYS A 179 6.42 5.74 8.69
N ILE A 180 6.04 6.88 9.25
CA ILE A 180 4.64 7.18 9.53
C ILE A 180 3.93 7.43 8.19
N TYR A 181 2.86 6.69 7.94
CA TYR A 181 1.99 6.95 6.83
C TYR A 181 1.08 8.14 7.12
N HIS A 182 1.00 9.07 6.19
CA HIS A 182 0.21 10.28 6.38
C HIS A 182 -1.09 10.19 5.59
N ASP A 183 -2.20 10.52 6.25
CA ASP A 183 -3.51 10.67 5.62
C ASP A 183 -4.00 9.37 4.95
N LEU A 184 -4.00 8.26 5.70
CA LEU A 184 -4.56 6.98 5.25
C LEU A 184 -6.07 7.12 5.05
N SER A 185 -6.56 6.76 3.88
CA SER A 185 -7.97 6.81 3.49
C SER A 185 -8.24 5.85 2.35
N ALA A 186 -9.50 5.56 2.04
CA ALA A 186 -9.88 4.72 0.91
C ALA A 186 -9.36 5.25 -0.45
N SER A 187 -9.06 6.55 -0.57
CA SER A 187 -8.47 7.12 -1.79
C SER A 187 -6.98 6.83 -1.97
N ARG A 188 -6.31 6.35 -0.91
CA ARG A 188 -4.89 5.96 -0.92
C ARG A 188 -4.66 4.47 -1.14
N ILE A 189 -5.71 3.69 -1.14
CA ILE A 189 -5.70 2.25 -1.42
C ILE A 189 -6.10 2.05 -2.86
N LEU A 190 -5.23 1.43 -3.66
CA LEU A 190 -5.42 1.25 -5.10
C LEU A 190 -5.36 -0.24 -5.45
N PHE A 191 -5.89 -0.58 -6.61
CA PHE A 191 -5.90 -1.96 -7.10
C PHE A 191 -5.01 -2.09 -8.33
N ASP A 192 -4.07 -3.03 -8.28
CA ASP A 192 -3.14 -3.34 -9.35
C ASP A 192 -3.78 -4.15 -10.49
N GLU A 193 -2.96 -4.63 -11.44
CA GLU A 193 -3.43 -5.41 -12.60
C GLU A 193 -4.03 -6.78 -12.23
N ASP A 194 -3.65 -7.33 -11.09
CA ASP A 194 -4.22 -8.57 -10.53
C ASP A 194 -5.44 -8.30 -9.64
N GLY A 195 -5.79 -7.03 -9.46
CA GLY A 195 -6.84 -6.59 -8.55
C GLY A 195 -6.42 -6.60 -7.08
N ASP A 196 -5.14 -6.79 -6.77
CA ASP A 196 -4.64 -6.78 -5.41
C ASP A 196 -4.59 -5.35 -4.84
N PRO A 197 -5.06 -5.17 -3.60
CA PRO A 197 -4.99 -3.87 -2.95
C PRO A 197 -3.56 -3.52 -2.54
N ARG A 198 -3.11 -2.33 -2.93
CA ARG A 198 -1.82 -1.74 -2.59
C ARG A 198 -1.95 -0.35 -2.00
N LEU A 199 -1.13 -0.05 -1.02
CA LEU A 199 -1.10 1.27 -0.39
C LEU A 199 -0.21 2.23 -1.19
N SER A 200 -0.74 3.41 -1.51
CA SER A 200 -0.01 4.44 -2.27
C SER A 200 1.20 4.97 -1.51
N THR A 201 2.39 4.87 -2.06
CA THR A 201 3.62 5.43 -1.46
C THR A 201 3.65 6.96 -1.42
N PHE A 202 2.76 7.64 -2.14
CA PHE A 202 2.65 9.09 -2.06
C PHE A 202 2.28 9.61 -0.66
N GLY A 203 1.67 8.78 0.20
CA GLY A 203 1.36 9.11 1.59
C GLY A 203 2.56 9.05 2.54
N LEU A 204 3.68 8.45 2.11
CA LEU A 204 4.93 8.38 2.88
C LEU A 204 5.83 9.61 2.69
N ILE A 205 5.54 10.44 1.68
CA ILE A 205 6.37 11.61 1.33
C ILE A 205 5.74 12.87 1.90
N LYS A 206 6.38 13.42 2.91
CA LYS A 206 5.90 14.59 3.64
C LYS A 206 6.99 15.64 3.83
N ASN A 207 6.61 16.90 3.67
CA ASN A 207 7.44 18.02 4.08
C ASN A 207 7.19 18.37 5.56
N SER A 208 8.19 18.20 6.41
CA SER A 208 8.11 18.46 7.85
C SER A 208 7.92 19.95 8.22
N ARG A 209 8.21 20.86 7.31
CA ARG A 209 8.11 22.32 7.57
C ARG A 209 6.69 22.88 7.40
N TYR A 210 5.88 22.25 6.59
CA TYR A 210 4.48 22.61 6.41
C TYR A 210 3.66 21.55 7.10
N GLY A 211 3.23 21.85 8.32
CA GLY A 211 2.44 20.95 9.16
C GLY A 211 1.40 20.23 8.32
N THR A 212 1.18 18.95 8.60
CA THR A 212 0.18 18.16 7.91
C THR A 212 -1.16 18.85 8.06
N ARG A 213 -1.66 19.41 6.97
CA ARG A 213 -3.09 19.57 6.87
C ARG A 213 -3.61 18.19 6.52
N TYR A 214 -4.20 17.51 7.47
CA TYR A 214 -5.12 16.44 7.13
C TYR A 214 -6.14 16.98 6.14
N SER A 215 -6.71 16.06 5.34
CA SER A 215 -7.91 16.31 4.56
C SER A 215 -8.81 17.29 5.31
N THR A 216 -9.38 18.23 4.61
CA THR A 216 -10.19 19.35 5.16
C THR A 216 -11.37 18.93 6.05
N ASN A 217 -11.59 17.62 6.21
CA ASN A 217 -12.66 17.08 7.04
C ASN A 217 -12.15 16.74 8.44
N LEU A 218 -12.28 17.70 9.35
CA LEU A 218 -11.92 17.59 10.77
C LEU A 218 -12.61 16.41 11.49
N THR A 219 -13.74 15.94 10.96
CA THR A 219 -14.51 14.82 11.54
C THR A 219 -13.72 13.52 11.57
N TYR A 220 -12.80 13.30 10.63
CA TYR A 220 -11.99 12.09 10.50
C TYR A 220 -10.58 12.25 11.06
N THR A 221 -10.29 13.40 11.65
CA THR A 221 -8.99 13.73 12.21
C THR A 221 -8.80 13.04 13.55
N PRO A 222 -7.64 12.41 13.81
CA PRO A 222 -7.34 11.82 15.12
C PRO A 222 -7.40 12.87 16.24
N PRO A 223 -7.92 12.52 17.44
CA PRO A 223 -8.09 13.48 18.54
C PRO A 223 -6.80 14.20 18.91
N GLU A 224 -5.70 13.49 19.04
CA GLU A 224 -4.38 14.04 19.39
C GLU A 224 -3.87 15.05 18.37
N PHE A 225 -4.17 14.87 17.09
CA PHE A 225 -3.81 15.85 16.07
C PHE A 225 -4.63 17.15 16.20
N SER A 226 -5.91 17.03 16.57
CA SER A 226 -6.76 18.19 16.81
C SER A 226 -6.25 19.04 17.98
N GLU A 227 -5.59 18.40 18.95
CA GLU A 227 -5.03 19.05 20.14
C GLU A 227 -3.61 19.61 19.92
N THR A 228 -2.76 18.86 19.23
CA THR A 228 -1.32 19.16 19.13
C THR A 228 -0.87 19.64 17.75
N GLY A 229 -1.63 19.33 16.70
CA GLY A 229 -1.22 19.51 15.31
C GLY A 229 -0.11 18.55 14.84
N ILE A 230 0.23 17.55 15.65
CA ILE A 230 1.31 16.59 15.37
C ILE A 230 0.72 15.24 15.04
N ILE A 231 1.26 14.59 13.99
CA ILE A 231 0.98 13.21 13.67
C ILE A 231 2.00 12.32 14.35
N ILE A 232 1.50 11.34 15.06
CA ILE A 232 2.26 10.29 15.72
C ILE A 232 1.97 8.93 15.05
N PRO A 233 2.76 7.87 15.29
CA PRO A 233 2.51 6.54 14.71
C PRO A 233 1.09 6.04 14.96
N GLU A 234 0.56 6.24 16.14
CA GLU A 234 -0.79 5.82 16.56
C GLU A 234 -1.90 6.58 15.82
N SER A 235 -1.62 7.75 15.24
CA SER A 235 -2.55 8.47 14.38
C SER A 235 -2.91 7.68 13.12
N VAL A 236 -1.96 6.90 12.59
CA VAL A 236 -2.17 6.02 11.42
C VAL A 236 -3.13 4.90 11.77
N ILE A 237 -3.04 4.36 12.98
CA ILE A 237 -3.93 3.31 13.47
C ILE A 237 -5.37 3.80 13.55
N TYR A 238 -5.58 5.05 14.01
CA TYR A 238 -6.91 5.68 14.01
C TYR A 238 -7.47 5.79 12.58
N HIS A 239 -6.67 6.20 11.62
CA HIS A 239 -7.08 6.24 10.21
C HIS A 239 -7.36 4.87 9.64
N TYR A 240 -6.61 3.84 10.04
CA TYR A 240 -6.90 2.46 9.66
C TYR A 240 -8.26 2.02 10.21
N GLY A 241 -8.60 2.38 11.45
CA GLY A 241 -9.93 2.18 12.02
C GLY A 241 -11.05 2.82 11.17
N ASN A 242 -10.83 4.04 10.66
CA ASN A 242 -11.77 4.68 9.74
C ASN A 242 -11.95 3.87 8.44
N VAL A 243 -10.85 3.39 7.86
CA VAL A 243 -10.90 2.54 6.67
C VAL A 243 -11.67 1.23 6.94
N LEU A 244 -11.51 0.62 8.11
CA LEU A 244 -12.28 -0.57 8.49
C LEU A 244 -13.78 -0.28 8.56
N ILE A 245 -14.20 0.86 9.13
CA ILE A 245 -15.60 1.28 9.14
C ILE A 245 -16.12 1.49 7.71
N GLU A 246 -15.35 2.13 6.85
CA GLU A 246 -15.70 2.33 5.44
C GLU A 246 -15.83 1.00 4.68
N LEU A 247 -14.94 0.04 4.93
CA LEU A 247 -15.01 -1.31 4.34
C LEU A 247 -16.26 -2.07 4.76
N VAL A 248 -16.63 -1.98 6.05
CA VAL A 248 -17.80 -2.68 6.58
C VAL A 248 -19.10 -2.04 6.11
N SER A 249 -19.17 -0.72 6.14
CA SER A 249 -20.43 0.01 5.92
C SER A 249 -20.68 0.43 4.46
N GLY A 250 -19.62 0.47 3.63
CA GLY A 250 -19.72 1.05 2.30
C GLY A 250 -20.06 2.54 2.30
N LYS A 251 -19.87 3.24 3.41
CA LYS A 251 -20.25 4.63 3.63
C LYS A 251 -19.20 5.40 4.42
N HIS A 252 -19.19 6.70 4.25
CA HIS A 252 -18.45 7.61 5.13
C HIS A 252 -19.25 7.84 6.41
N ILE A 253 -18.88 7.17 7.50
CA ILE A 253 -19.49 7.32 8.82
C ILE A 253 -18.50 8.01 9.75
N PRO A 254 -18.88 9.10 10.44
CA PRO A 254 -18.02 9.75 11.42
C PRO A 254 -17.49 8.73 12.47
N PRO A 255 -16.17 8.72 12.76
CA PRO A 255 -15.56 7.70 13.62
C PRO A 255 -16.19 7.61 15.00
N ASN A 256 -16.48 8.77 15.63
CA ASN A 256 -17.11 8.81 16.94
C ASN A 256 -18.49 8.16 16.90
N HIS A 257 -19.29 8.45 15.87
CA HIS A 257 -20.61 7.85 15.71
C HIS A 257 -20.55 6.33 15.47
N ALA A 258 -19.60 5.89 14.64
CA ALA A 258 -19.36 4.46 14.42
C ALA A 258 -18.92 3.76 15.72
N PHE A 259 -18.02 4.39 16.47
CA PHE A 259 -17.55 3.88 17.76
C PHE A 259 -18.71 3.71 18.76
N ASP A 260 -19.58 4.72 18.88
CA ASP A 260 -20.74 4.68 19.79
C ASP A 260 -21.68 3.52 19.43
N ILE A 261 -22.00 3.33 18.13
CA ILE A 261 -22.85 2.23 17.66
C ILE A 261 -22.25 0.86 18.03
N ILE A 262 -20.92 0.70 17.89
CA ILE A 262 -20.24 -0.56 18.23
C ILE A 262 -20.30 -0.80 19.74
N MET A 263 -20.04 0.22 20.55
CA MET A 263 -20.04 0.13 22.00
C MET A 263 -21.44 -0.17 22.58
N GLU A 264 -22.50 0.31 21.94
CA GLU A 264 -23.90 0.02 22.28
C GLU A 264 -24.34 -1.40 21.84
N LYS A 265 -23.43 -2.24 21.34
CA LYS A 265 -23.71 -3.60 20.82
C LYS A 265 -24.66 -3.64 19.62
N ASN A 266 -24.75 -2.54 18.89
CA ASN A 266 -25.55 -2.41 17.69
C ASN A 266 -24.70 -2.48 16.40
N ALA A 267 -23.49 -3.06 16.50
CA ALA A 267 -22.46 -3.07 15.45
C ALA A 267 -22.98 -3.54 14.08
N MET A 268 -23.94 -4.46 14.06
CA MET A 268 -24.52 -4.96 12.81
C MET A 268 -25.34 -3.91 12.04
N LEU A 269 -25.74 -2.79 12.67
CA LEU A 269 -26.38 -1.66 11.98
C LEU A 269 -25.41 -0.91 11.06
N LEU A 270 -24.09 -1.10 11.26
CA LEU A 270 -23.05 -0.52 10.41
C LEU A 270 -22.85 -1.29 9.11
N MET A 271 -23.37 -2.53 8.99
CA MET A 271 -23.13 -3.36 7.81
C MET A 271 -23.72 -2.74 6.54
N ASP A 272 -22.95 -2.81 5.47
CA ASP A 272 -23.41 -2.39 4.15
C ASP A 272 -24.59 -3.25 3.69
N SER A 273 -25.74 -2.63 3.49
CA SER A 273 -26.95 -3.30 3.03
C SER A 273 -26.80 -3.91 1.62
N SER A 274 -25.86 -3.42 0.82
CA SER A 274 -25.60 -3.98 -0.51
C SER A 274 -25.01 -5.39 -0.45
N LEU A 275 -24.38 -5.76 0.65
CA LEU A 275 -23.90 -7.13 0.88
C LEU A 275 -25.03 -8.16 1.01
N GLU A 276 -26.27 -7.73 1.26
CA GLU A 276 -27.47 -8.61 1.35
C GLU A 276 -27.27 -9.82 2.26
N GLY A 277 -26.51 -9.65 3.34
CA GLY A 277 -26.17 -10.73 4.27
C GLY A 277 -25.09 -11.71 3.79
N ARG A 278 -24.46 -11.47 2.65
CA ARG A 278 -23.36 -12.29 2.12
C ARG A 278 -22.05 -12.02 2.87
N PHE A 279 -22.04 -12.31 4.15
CA PHE A 279 -20.88 -12.23 5.06
C PHE A 279 -21.11 -13.10 6.27
N GLU A 280 -20.03 -13.52 6.94
CA GLU A 280 -20.14 -14.22 8.21
C GLU A 280 -20.24 -13.22 9.37
N SER A 281 -21.30 -13.30 10.17
CA SER A 281 -21.55 -12.36 11.27
C SER A 281 -20.43 -12.35 12.31
N GLU A 282 -19.78 -13.50 12.53
CA GLU A 282 -18.63 -13.60 13.45
C GLU A 282 -17.42 -12.80 12.93
N ASP A 283 -17.11 -12.93 11.64
CA ASP A 283 -16.00 -12.21 11.01
C ASP A 283 -16.28 -10.71 10.95
N ALA A 284 -17.51 -10.32 10.63
CA ALA A 284 -17.93 -8.93 10.67
C ALA A 284 -17.77 -8.33 12.08
N THR A 285 -18.17 -9.09 13.11
CA THR A 285 -18.02 -8.68 14.50
C THR A 285 -16.55 -8.53 14.89
N LYS A 286 -15.67 -9.46 14.46
CA LYS A 286 -14.22 -9.35 14.70
C LYS A 286 -13.63 -8.11 14.06
N LEU A 287 -14.02 -7.81 12.82
CA LEU A 287 -13.52 -6.63 12.09
C LEU A 287 -14.00 -5.32 12.72
N LEU A 288 -15.26 -5.26 13.16
CA LEU A 288 -15.82 -4.11 13.87
C LEU A 288 -15.16 -3.90 15.25
N ASN A 289 -14.88 -4.99 15.97
CA ASN A 289 -14.14 -4.92 17.23
C ASN A 289 -12.71 -4.42 17.02
N LEU A 290 -12.03 -4.82 15.92
CA LEU A 290 -10.74 -4.28 15.56
C LEU A 290 -10.84 -2.79 15.26
N ALA A 291 -11.85 -2.37 14.49
CA ALA A 291 -12.08 -0.96 14.19
C ALA A 291 -12.28 -0.14 15.48
N SER A 292 -13.08 -0.62 16.44
CA SER A 292 -13.30 0.09 17.71
C SER A 292 -12.03 0.24 18.55
N LYS A 293 -11.12 -0.76 18.52
CA LYS A 293 -9.82 -0.65 19.18
C LYS A 293 -8.93 0.41 18.49
N CYS A 294 -8.94 0.45 17.15
CA CYS A 294 -8.19 1.46 16.40
C CYS A 294 -8.71 2.89 16.64
N LEU A 295 -10.02 3.05 16.89
CA LEU A 295 -10.68 4.34 17.08
C LEU A 295 -10.65 4.85 18.54
N GLN A 296 -9.87 4.22 19.43
CA GLN A 296 -9.73 4.68 20.79
C GLN A 296 -9.25 6.14 20.83
N LYS A 297 -9.83 6.93 21.74
CA LYS A 297 -9.51 8.34 21.89
C LYS A 297 -8.05 8.52 22.33
N ASN A 298 -7.62 7.72 23.33
CA ASN A 298 -6.24 7.73 23.78
C ASN A 298 -5.37 6.92 22.80
N PRO A 299 -4.32 7.50 22.21
CA PRO A 299 -3.43 6.80 21.29
C PRO A 299 -2.79 5.53 21.86
N GLU A 300 -2.45 5.52 23.15
CA GLU A 300 -1.81 4.39 23.83
C GLU A 300 -2.72 3.15 23.95
N ASP A 301 -4.04 3.33 23.84
CA ASP A 301 -5.01 2.23 23.89
C ASP A 301 -5.24 1.58 22.51
N ARG A 302 -4.63 2.12 21.45
CA ARG A 302 -4.74 1.59 20.09
C ARG A 302 -3.76 0.43 19.89
N PRO A 303 -4.12 -0.59 19.09
CA PRO A 303 -3.20 -1.68 18.77
C PRO A 303 -1.99 -1.19 17.96
N ASP A 304 -0.88 -1.89 18.04
CA ASP A 304 0.25 -1.74 17.14
C ASP A 304 0.00 -2.40 15.77
N THR A 305 0.88 -2.18 14.81
CA THR A 305 0.74 -2.68 13.44
C THR A 305 0.80 -4.20 13.34
N GLU A 306 1.61 -4.86 14.15
CA GLU A 306 1.71 -6.33 14.24
C GLU A 306 0.38 -6.93 14.72
N SER A 307 -0.23 -6.31 15.72
CA SER A 307 -1.55 -6.69 16.23
C SER A 307 -2.65 -6.53 15.16
N LEU A 308 -2.57 -5.50 14.29
CA LEU A 308 -3.50 -5.36 13.16
C LEU A 308 -3.40 -6.53 12.20
N VAL A 309 -2.17 -6.91 11.81
CA VAL A 309 -1.92 -8.06 10.94
C VAL A 309 -2.45 -9.34 11.57
N SER A 310 -2.11 -9.59 12.84
CA SER A 310 -2.54 -10.79 13.58
C SER A 310 -4.06 -10.89 13.72
N ALA A 311 -4.76 -9.76 13.89
CA ALA A 311 -6.22 -9.73 14.01
C ALA A 311 -6.93 -9.92 12.67
N ALA A 312 -6.36 -9.41 11.57
CA ALA A 312 -6.97 -9.49 10.24
C ALA A 312 -6.67 -10.82 9.50
N ALA A 313 -5.52 -11.45 9.75
CA ALA A 313 -5.08 -12.66 9.07
C ALA A 313 -6.10 -13.83 9.16
N PRO A 314 -6.71 -14.16 10.33
CA PRO A 314 -7.66 -15.27 10.43
C PRO A 314 -8.97 -15.04 9.66
N LEU A 315 -9.24 -13.80 9.24
CA LEU A 315 -10.43 -13.44 8.47
C LEU A 315 -10.24 -13.72 6.98
N GLN A 316 -9.00 -13.87 6.52
CA GLN A 316 -8.63 -14.12 5.12
C GLN A 316 -8.81 -15.60 4.76
N LYS A 317 -10.05 -16.04 4.49
CA LYS A 317 -10.40 -17.44 4.25
C LYS A 317 -10.22 -17.89 2.80
N LEU A 318 -10.24 -16.97 1.83
CA LEU A 318 -10.14 -17.24 0.39
C LEU A 318 -8.83 -16.72 -0.20
N GLU A 319 -7.71 -17.05 0.44
CA GLU A 319 -6.38 -16.58 0.00
C GLU A 319 -6.01 -17.08 -1.40
N GLU A 320 -6.41 -18.30 -1.75
CA GLU A 320 -6.13 -18.92 -3.05
C GLU A 320 -6.92 -18.30 -4.21
N ILE A 321 -8.03 -17.61 -3.94
CA ILE A 321 -8.83 -16.98 -5.00
C ILE A 321 -8.20 -15.64 -5.36
N SER A 322 -7.89 -15.45 -6.64
CA SER A 322 -7.30 -14.21 -7.13
C SER A 322 -8.21 -13.00 -6.92
N SER A 323 -7.61 -11.85 -6.64
CA SER A 323 -8.33 -10.62 -6.32
C SER A 323 -9.17 -10.11 -7.50
N HIS A 324 -8.67 -10.21 -8.74
CA HIS A 324 -9.45 -9.82 -9.92
C HIS A 324 -10.73 -10.66 -10.08
N PHE A 325 -10.69 -11.94 -9.69
CA PHE A 325 -11.88 -12.81 -9.72
C PHE A 325 -12.90 -12.36 -8.65
N LEU A 326 -12.44 -12.12 -7.42
CA LEU A 326 -13.30 -11.60 -6.35
C LEU A 326 -13.95 -10.27 -6.71
N MET A 327 -13.21 -9.39 -7.36
CA MET A 327 -13.68 -8.08 -7.82
C MET A 327 -14.54 -8.15 -9.07
N GLY A 328 -14.64 -9.31 -9.75
CA GLY A 328 -15.29 -9.41 -11.06
C GLY A 328 -14.62 -8.55 -12.14
N LEU A 329 -13.32 -8.31 -12.02
CA LEU A 329 -12.56 -7.46 -12.93
C LEU A 329 -12.06 -8.26 -14.16
N PRO A 330 -11.99 -7.65 -15.36
CA PRO A 330 -11.40 -8.32 -16.52
C PRO A 330 -9.89 -8.50 -16.30
N LYS A 331 -9.32 -9.60 -16.80
CA LYS A 331 -7.88 -9.86 -16.73
C LYS A 331 -7.02 -8.85 -17.51
N ASN A 332 -7.61 -8.10 -18.44
CA ASN A 332 -6.91 -7.11 -19.24
C ASN A 332 -7.44 -5.70 -18.93
N PRO A 333 -6.75 -4.92 -18.08
CA PRO A 333 -7.21 -3.59 -17.65
C PRO A 333 -7.09 -2.51 -18.75
N VAL A 334 -6.39 -2.77 -19.85
CA VAL A 334 -6.13 -1.80 -20.92
C VAL A 334 -7.41 -1.27 -21.55
N LEU A 335 -8.50 -2.02 -21.50
CA LEU A 335 -9.79 -1.66 -22.10
C LEU A 335 -10.77 -0.98 -21.13
N LEU A 336 -10.36 -0.66 -19.89
CA LEU A 336 -11.25 -0.08 -18.90
C LEU A 336 -11.74 1.32 -19.31
N PRO A 337 -13.05 1.58 -19.25
CA PRO A 337 -13.61 2.91 -19.54
C PRO A 337 -13.08 4.01 -18.62
N SER A 338 -12.63 3.64 -17.42
CA SER A 338 -12.06 4.56 -16.41
C SER A 338 -10.65 5.04 -16.70
N MET A 339 -9.93 4.39 -17.64
CA MET A 339 -8.60 4.83 -18.02
C MET A 339 -8.67 6.14 -18.81
N PRO A 340 -7.80 7.13 -18.54
CA PRO A 340 -7.73 8.34 -19.32
C PRO A 340 -7.63 8.07 -20.82
N SER A 341 -8.42 8.78 -21.63
CA SER A 341 -8.54 8.49 -23.08
C SER A 341 -7.21 8.53 -23.85
N PRO A 342 -6.23 9.38 -23.53
CA PRO A 342 -4.90 9.32 -24.15
C PRO A 342 -4.15 8.04 -23.85
N LEU A 343 -4.25 7.51 -22.63
CA LEU A 343 -3.60 6.27 -22.21
C LEU A 343 -4.19 5.06 -22.93
N ARG A 344 -5.52 4.99 -23.05
CA ARG A 344 -6.20 3.92 -23.83
C ARG A 344 -5.72 3.87 -25.27
N LYS A 345 -5.52 5.03 -25.90
CA LYS A 345 -5.01 5.10 -27.27
C LYS A 345 -3.55 4.67 -27.38
N ALA A 346 -2.73 4.98 -26.38
CA ALA A 346 -1.31 4.55 -26.33
C ALA A 346 -1.21 3.05 -26.18
N CYS A 347 -1.92 2.45 -25.21
CA CYS A 347 -1.95 0.99 -24.99
C CYS A 347 -2.46 0.23 -26.22
N SER A 348 -3.56 0.67 -26.84
CA SER A 348 -4.12 0.00 -28.04
C SER A 348 -3.20 0.06 -29.28
N ARG A 349 -2.18 0.90 -29.28
CA ARG A 349 -1.14 0.93 -30.32
C ARG A 349 -0.03 -0.07 -30.04
N MET A 350 0.29 -0.33 -28.76
CA MET A 350 1.31 -1.30 -28.37
C MET A 350 0.84 -2.74 -28.59
N ASP A 351 -0.46 -3.03 -28.38
CA ASP A 351 -1.04 -4.36 -28.65
C ASP A 351 -1.09 -4.72 -30.14
N ARG A 352 -0.79 -3.77 -31.05
CA ARG A 352 -0.79 -3.97 -32.51
C ARG A 352 0.60 -3.96 -33.13
N ALA A 353 1.65 -3.74 -32.33
CA ALA A 353 3.03 -3.74 -32.74
C ALA A 353 3.76 -4.99 -32.22
#